data_6b7a0eedb8c91e0d518d0ebb7b04e399
#
_entry.id   6b7a0eedb8c91e0d518d0ebb7b04e399
#
_cell.length_a   1.000
_cell.length_b   1.000
_cell.length_c   1.000
_cell.angle_alpha   90.00
_cell.angle_beta   90.00
_cell.angle_gamma   90.00
#
_symmetry.space_group_name_H-M   'P 1'
#
loop_
_entity.id
_entity.type
_entity.pdbx_description
1 polymer ?
#
loop_
_entity_poly.entity_id
_entity_poly.type
_entity_poly.pdbx_seq_one_letter_code
_entity_poly.pdbx_strand_id
1 'polypeptide(L)'
;MLRTNVFFSLNKEMINTIGIIERFYEKNTPLYNLLIKHSTQVAKLAQRLAMRLVELKHQPVDVEFVSEAAMLHDIGIIATDAPGIYCNGNEPYIRHGIIGRAMLDEMGLYRHALVCERHTGAGLSITDIEKQNLPLPHRDLLPLSLEEKIVCYADKFFSKSHPDDQARTLSVARSKLLKFGDDTIARFDMMATLFGEP
;
A
#
# COMPACT_ATOMS: atom_id res chain seq x y z
N MET A 1 -11.55 10.06 -46.55
CA MET A 1 -10.27 9.89 -45.84
C MET A 1 -10.58 9.46 -44.41
N LEU A 2 -10.58 8.16 -44.14
CA LEU A 2 -10.79 7.57 -42.81
C LEU A 2 -9.43 7.58 -42.10
N ARG A 3 -9.28 8.36 -41.05
CA ARG A 3 -8.12 8.29 -40.17
C ARG A 3 -8.28 7.06 -39.26
N THR A 4 -7.54 6.01 -39.55
CA THR A 4 -7.33 4.87 -38.67
C THR A 4 -6.54 5.33 -37.45
N ASN A 5 -7.23 5.47 -36.30
CA ASN A 5 -6.56 5.59 -35.01
C ASN A 5 -5.91 4.25 -34.69
N VAL A 6 -4.62 4.15 -34.92
CA VAL A 6 -3.80 3.04 -34.43
C VAL A 6 -3.59 3.28 -32.93
N PHE A 7 -4.39 2.61 -32.12
CA PHE A 7 -4.09 2.46 -30.70
C PHE A 7 -2.84 1.57 -30.60
N PHE A 8 -1.70 2.17 -30.34
CA PHE A 8 -0.53 1.47 -29.83
C PHE A 8 -0.87 1.04 -28.40
N SER A 9 -1.40 -0.18 -28.25
CA SER A 9 -1.33 -0.91 -26.99
C SER A 9 0.15 -1.26 -26.78
N LEU A 10 0.87 -0.43 -26.06
CA LEU A 10 2.13 -0.83 -25.45
C LEU A 10 1.77 -1.95 -24.48
N ASN A 11 2.09 -3.19 -24.82
CA ASN A 11 2.08 -4.31 -23.88
C ASN A 11 2.99 -3.90 -22.71
N LYS A 12 2.42 -3.36 -21.66
CA LYS A 12 3.11 -3.11 -20.41
C LYS A 12 3.32 -4.48 -19.78
N GLU A 13 4.54 -5.00 -19.84
CA GLU A 13 4.88 -6.24 -19.15
C GLU A 13 4.67 -6.04 -17.65
N MET A 14 3.92 -6.93 -17.03
CA MET A 14 3.76 -6.98 -15.57
C MET A 14 5.12 -7.22 -14.92
N ILE A 15 5.43 -6.45 -13.89
CA ILE A 15 6.69 -6.64 -13.16
C ILE A 15 6.64 -7.91 -12.29
N ASN A 16 7.78 -8.59 -12.19
CA ASN A 16 7.91 -9.74 -11.30
C ASN A 16 8.07 -9.29 -9.84
N THR A 17 6.96 -8.98 -9.17
CA THR A 17 6.94 -8.48 -7.79
C THR A 17 7.56 -9.47 -6.79
N ILE A 18 7.34 -10.77 -6.98
CA ILE A 18 7.95 -11.82 -6.14
C ILE A 18 9.46 -11.82 -6.33
N GLY A 19 9.96 -11.77 -7.57
CA GLY A 19 11.39 -11.68 -7.84
C GLY A 19 12.04 -10.42 -7.25
N ILE A 20 11.29 -9.30 -7.17
CA ILE A 20 11.77 -8.09 -6.49
C ILE A 20 11.87 -8.31 -4.98
N ILE A 21 10.85 -8.86 -4.35
CA ILE A 21 10.85 -9.18 -2.91
C ILE A 21 12.02 -10.12 -2.58
N GLU A 22 12.24 -11.16 -3.38
CA GLU A 22 13.29 -12.16 -3.20
C GLU A 22 14.73 -11.63 -3.36
N ARG A 23 14.90 -10.40 -3.83
CA ARG A 23 16.22 -9.73 -3.80
C ARG A 23 16.61 -9.26 -2.40
N PHE A 24 15.64 -9.08 -1.50
CA PHE A 24 15.83 -8.52 -0.17
C PHE A 24 15.44 -9.49 0.95
N TYR A 25 14.56 -10.43 0.66
CA TYR A 25 13.99 -11.35 1.64
C TYR A 25 14.42 -12.78 1.33
N GLU A 26 14.97 -13.46 2.32
CA GLU A 26 15.30 -14.88 2.21
C GLU A 26 14.02 -15.71 2.19
N LYS A 27 13.87 -16.54 1.14
CA LYS A 27 12.69 -17.41 0.94
C LYS A 27 12.47 -18.35 2.13
N ASN A 28 11.20 -18.61 2.38
CA ASN A 28 10.74 -19.54 3.41
C ASN A 28 11.06 -19.13 4.86
N THR A 29 11.62 -17.93 5.08
CA THR A 29 11.74 -17.38 6.43
C THR A 29 10.37 -16.94 6.97
N PRO A 30 10.18 -16.87 8.31
CA PRO A 30 8.94 -16.35 8.89
C PRO A 30 8.57 -14.95 8.38
N LEU A 31 9.55 -14.05 8.23
CA LEU A 31 9.34 -12.69 7.72
C LEU A 31 8.89 -12.70 6.25
N TYR A 32 9.56 -13.48 5.39
CA TYR A 32 9.18 -13.62 3.98
C TYR A 32 7.75 -14.14 3.86
N ASN A 33 7.41 -15.23 4.56
CA ASN A 33 6.08 -15.84 4.50
C ASN A 33 4.99 -14.87 5.00
N LEU A 34 5.27 -14.11 6.06
CA LEU A 34 4.38 -13.08 6.57
C LEU A 34 4.14 -11.98 5.54
N LEU A 35 5.22 -11.43 4.96
CA LEU A 35 5.12 -10.37 3.94
C LEU A 35 4.33 -10.86 2.73
N ILE A 36 4.65 -12.03 2.17
CA ILE A 36 3.96 -12.58 1.00
C ILE A 36 2.47 -12.81 1.31
N LYS A 37 2.14 -13.39 2.47
CA LYS A 37 0.74 -13.61 2.86
C LYS A 37 -0.02 -12.28 2.95
N HIS A 38 0.51 -11.32 3.71
CA HIS A 38 -0.12 -10.02 3.90
C HIS A 38 -0.28 -9.27 2.57
N SER A 39 0.80 -9.12 1.80
CA SER A 39 0.77 -8.40 0.52
C SER A 39 -0.19 -9.05 -0.49
N THR A 40 -0.27 -10.39 -0.52
CA THR A 40 -1.23 -11.11 -1.38
C THR A 40 -2.69 -10.81 -0.97
N GLN A 41 -2.97 -10.75 0.33
CA GLN A 41 -4.32 -10.42 0.83
C GLN A 41 -4.69 -8.98 0.45
N VAL A 42 -3.77 -8.03 0.65
CA VAL A 42 -3.98 -6.63 0.26
C VAL A 42 -4.15 -6.50 -1.25
N ALA A 43 -3.32 -7.16 -2.06
CA ALA A 43 -3.40 -7.13 -3.52
C ALA A 43 -4.74 -7.66 -4.05
N LYS A 44 -5.23 -8.78 -3.51
CA LYS A 44 -6.54 -9.35 -3.88
C LYS A 44 -7.69 -8.38 -3.59
N LEU A 45 -7.69 -7.73 -2.44
CA LEU A 45 -8.72 -6.73 -2.10
C LEU A 45 -8.57 -5.49 -2.98
N ALA A 46 -7.37 -4.94 -3.11
CA ALA A 46 -7.09 -3.75 -3.91
C ALA A 46 -7.50 -3.95 -5.37
N GLN A 47 -7.20 -5.10 -5.96
CA GLN A 47 -7.62 -5.45 -7.32
C GLN A 47 -9.15 -5.47 -7.47
N ARG A 48 -9.87 -6.08 -6.52
CA ARG A 48 -11.35 -6.08 -6.55
C ARG A 48 -11.93 -4.67 -6.48
N LEU A 49 -11.36 -3.82 -5.61
CA LEU A 49 -11.79 -2.42 -5.48
C LEU A 49 -11.52 -1.64 -6.77
N ALA A 50 -10.33 -1.83 -7.38
CA ALA A 50 -9.96 -1.20 -8.65
C ALA A 50 -10.90 -1.64 -9.79
N MET A 51 -11.17 -2.93 -9.93
CA MET A 51 -12.09 -3.45 -10.94
C MET A 51 -13.51 -2.89 -10.76
N ARG A 52 -14.01 -2.81 -9.52
CA ARG A 52 -15.32 -2.22 -9.21
C ARG A 52 -15.41 -0.76 -9.63
N LEU A 53 -14.33 0.02 -9.46
CA LEU A 53 -14.29 1.41 -9.92
C LEU A 53 -14.32 1.53 -11.44
N VAL A 54 -13.58 0.68 -12.14
CA VAL A 54 -13.58 0.64 -13.61
C VAL A 54 -14.95 0.26 -14.13
N GLU A 55 -15.54 -0.83 -13.62
CA GLU A 55 -16.77 -1.40 -14.14
C GLU A 55 -18.03 -0.58 -13.78
N LEU A 56 -18.15 -0.16 -12.52
CA LEU A 56 -19.37 0.47 -12.01
C LEU A 56 -19.32 1.99 -12.01
N LYS A 57 -18.15 2.59 -11.91
CA LYS A 57 -17.98 4.05 -11.82
C LYS A 57 -17.26 4.66 -13.02
N HIS A 58 -16.85 3.84 -13.99
CA HIS A 58 -16.12 4.24 -15.20
C HIS A 58 -14.90 5.13 -14.90
N GLN A 59 -14.22 4.85 -13.76
CA GLN A 59 -13.02 5.58 -13.38
C GLN A 59 -11.79 4.93 -14.04
N PRO A 60 -10.89 5.70 -14.64
CA PRO A 60 -9.66 5.16 -15.20
C PRO A 60 -8.70 4.76 -14.07
N VAL A 61 -8.60 3.46 -13.79
CA VAL A 61 -7.68 2.88 -12.81
C VAL A 61 -6.79 1.84 -13.49
N ASP A 62 -5.49 1.93 -13.25
CA ASP A 62 -4.51 0.94 -13.69
C ASP A 62 -4.55 -0.26 -12.73
N VAL A 63 -5.44 -1.24 -13.02
CA VAL A 63 -5.71 -2.40 -12.14
C VAL A 63 -4.46 -3.28 -11.98
N GLU A 64 -3.64 -3.42 -13.03
CA GLU A 64 -2.39 -4.19 -12.97
C GLU A 64 -1.41 -3.52 -12.03
N PHE A 65 -1.20 -2.22 -12.20
CA PHE A 65 -0.34 -1.43 -11.31
C PHE A 65 -0.81 -1.48 -9.84
N VAL A 66 -2.13 -1.42 -9.58
CA VAL A 66 -2.67 -1.55 -8.22
C VAL A 66 -2.26 -2.88 -7.60
N SER A 67 -2.36 -3.98 -8.35
CA SER A 67 -1.96 -5.31 -7.87
C SER A 67 -0.45 -5.39 -7.58
N GLU A 68 0.38 -4.89 -8.49
CA GLU A 68 1.84 -4.83 -8.33
C GLU A 68 2.24 -3.98 -7.14
N ALA A 69 1.67 -2.78 -7.02
CA ALA A 69 1.97 -1.84 -5.94
C ALA A 69 1.54 -2.38 -4.58
N ALA A 70 0.40 -3.08 -4.51
CA ALA A 70 -0.06 -3.74 -3.29
C ALA A 70 0.87 -4.89 -2.87
N MET A 71 1.46 -5.62 -3.82
CA MET A 71 2.47 -6.63 -3.50
C MET A 71 3.75 -6.04 -2.90
N LEU A 72 4.11 -4.82 -3.26
CA LEU A 72 5.37 -4.18 -2.88
C LEU A 72 5.25 -3.12 -1.77
N HIS A 73 4.02 -2.75 -1.35
CA HIS A 73 3.80 -1.59 -0.47
C HIS A 73 4.56 -1.64 0.86
N ASP A 74 4.84 -2.82 1.34
CA ASP A 74 5.51 -3.08 2.62
C ASP A 74 6.96 -3.58 2.49
N ILE A 75 7.57 -3.51 1.30
CA ILE A 75 8.90 -4.07 1.06
C ILE A 75 9.98 -3.54 2.02
N GLY A 76 9.78 -2.37 2.61
CA GLY A 76 10.73 -1.75 3.54
C GLY A 76 10.66 -2.25 4.99
N ILE A 77 9.73 -3.16 5.37
CA ILE A 77 9.64 -3.63 6.76
C ILE A 77 10.89 -4.39 7.20
N ILE A 78 11.64 -4.99 6.27
CA ILE A 78 12.86 -5.76 6.56
C ILE A 78 13.90 -4.96 7.38
N ALA A 79 14.00 -3.66 7.17
CA ALA A 79 14.97 -2.81 7.86
C ALA A 79 14.50 -2.31 9.22
N THR A 80 13.26 -2.63 9.63
CA THR A 80 12.66 -2.09 10.84
C THR A 80 12.83 -2.98 12.06
N ASP A 81 12.80 -2.37 13.25
CA ASP A 81 12.74 -3.05 14.54
C ASP A 81 11.27 -3.31 14.91
N ALA A 82 10.79 -4.51 14.62
CA ALA A 82 9.44 -4.97 14.93
C ALA A 82 9.43 -6.50 15.13
N PRO A 83 9.99 -7.02 16.23
CA PRO A 83 10.18 -8.47 16.44
C PRO A 83 8.87 -9.27 16.46
N GLY A 84 7.74 -8.63 16.81
CA GLY A 84 6.40 -9.25 16.76
C GLY A 84 5.93 -9.64 15.35
N ILE A 85 6.62 -9.18 14.31
CA ILE A 85 6.40 -9.55 12.91
C ILE A 85 7.71 -10.03 12.25
N TYR A 86 8.65 -10.52 13.03
CA TYR A 86 9.95 -11.07 12.60
C TYR A 86 10.90 -10.05 11.96
N CYS A 87 10.67 -8.75 12.13
CA CYS A 87 11.58 -7.71 11.67
C CYS A 87 12.62 -7.41 12.75
N ASN A 88 13.89 -7.62 12.43
CA ASN A 88 15.03 -7.47 13.34
C ASN A 88 16.03 -6.42 12.82
N GLY A 89 15.55 -5.41 12.13
CA GLY A 89 16.35 -4.24 11.70
C GLY A 89 16.52 -3.22 12.83
N ASN A 90 17.02 -2.03 12.49
CA ASN A 90 17.34 -0.99 13.46
C ASN A 90 16.45 0.26 13.32
N GLU A 91 15.66 0.34 12.25
CA GLU A 91 14.83 1.51 11.99
C GLU A 91 13.48 1.43 12.71
N PRO A 92 12.94 2.53 13.23
CA PRO A 92 11.57 2.56 13.76
C PRO A 92 10.56 2.06 12.72
N TYR A 93 9.60 1.23 13.15
CA TYR A 93 8.62 0.62 12.23
C TYR A 93 7.90 1.63 11.35
N ILE A 94 7.60 2.82 11.88
CA ILE A 94 6.91 3.88 11.13
C ILE A 94 7.66 4.32 9.85
N ARG A 95 8.95 4.05 9.75
CA ARG A 95 9.78 4.40 8.59
C ARG A 95 9.71 3.42 7.43
N HIS A 96 9.02 2.27 7.58
CA HIS A 96 8.98 1.23 6.53
C HIS A 96 8.57 1.76 5.15
N GLY A 97 7.60 2.69 5.10
CA GLY A 97 7.15 3.29 3.84
C GLY A 97 8.25 4.11 3.14
N ILE A 98 9.00 4.90 3.91
CA ILE A 98 10.13 5.70 3.39
C ILE A 98 11.28 4.80 2.93
N ILE A 99 11.55 3.73 3.67
CA ILE A 99 12.59 2.75 3.33
C ILE A 99 12.18 2.01 2.05
N GLY A 100 10.94 1.51 1.98
CA GLY A 100 10.43 0.85 0.79
C GLY A 100 10.43 1.76 -0.43
N ARG A 101 10.14 3.06 -0.25
CA ARG A 101 10.30 4.06 -1.29
C ARG A 101 11.73 4.09 -1.83
N ALA A 102 12.72 4.25 -0.97
CA ALA A 102 14.12 4.31 -1.39
C ALA A 102 14.54 3.05 -2.16
N MET A 103 14.17 1.86 -1.65
CA MET A 103 14.46 0.57 -2.31
C MET A 103 13.88 0.50 -3.73
N LEU A 104 12.66 0.99 -3.94
CA LEU A 104 11.99 0.94 -5.24
C LEU A 104 12.42 2.09 -6.17
N ASP A 105 12.77 3.26 -5.64
CA ASP A 105 13.33 4.37 -6.42
C ASP A 105 14.68 3.97 -7.06
N GLU A 106 15.55 3.25 -6.32
CA GLU A 106 16.81 2.70 -6.84
C GLU A 106 16.62 1.70 -7.99
N MET A 107 15.44 1.08 -8.06
CA MET A 107 15.05 0.17 -9.14
C MET A 107 14.32 0.87 -10.31
N GLY A 108 14.12 2.19 -10.26
CA GLY A 108 13.35 2.94 -11.23
C GLY A 108 11.83 2.75 -11.14
N LEU A 109 11.34 2.14 -10.06
CA LEU A 109 9.92 1.85 -9.83
C LEU A 109 9.20 3.00 -9.10
N TYR A 110 9.32 4.21 -9.62
CA TYR A 110 8.90 5.45 -8.96
C TYR A 110 7.42 5.48 -8.55
N ARG A 111 6.51 4.95 -9.37
CA ARG A 111 5.08 4.89 -9.02
C ARG A 111 4.83 3.96 -7.83
N HIS A 112 5.48 2.79 -7.78
CA HIS A 112 5.39 1.84 -6.68
C HIS A 112 6.02 2.41 -5.41
N ALA A 113 7.12 3.13 -5.54
CA ALA A 113 7.80 3.83 -4.46
C ALA A 113 6.87 4.84 -3.76
N LEU A 114 6.06 5.59 -4.52
CA LEU A 114 5.07 6.52 -3.96
C LEU A 114 3.97 5.78 -3.17
N VAL A 115 3.54 4.61 -3.61
CA VAL A 115 2.58 3.78 -2.84
C VAL A 115 3.19 3.33 -1.52
N CYS A 116 4.44 2.85 -1.51
CA CYS A 116 5.15 2.50 -0.28
C CYS A 116 5.19 3.68 0.70
N GLU A 117 5.58 4.86 0.24
CA GLU A 117 5.71 6.04 1.07
C GLU A 117 4.40 6.48 1.71
N ARG A 118 3.27 6.36 0.99
CA ARG A 118 2.01 7.05 1.29
C ARG A 118 0.90 6.17 1.85
N HIS A 119 1.15 4.85 2.04
CA HIS A 119 0.10 3.93 2.48
C HIS A 119 -0.09 3.87 4.00
N THR A 120 0.86 4.37 4.80
CA THR A 120 0.82 4.23 6.27
C THR A 120 -0.37 4.97 6.87
N GLY A 121 -1.12 4.31 7.77
CA GLY A 121 -2.36 4.87 8.32
C GLY A 121 -3.41 5.11 7.22
N ALA A 122 -3.97 6.31 7.16
CA ALA A 122 -4.79 6.81 6.04
C ALA A 122 -4.03 7.91 5.27
N GLY A 123 -2.71 7.73 5.10
CA GLY A 123 -1.75 8.77 4.77
C GLY A 123 -1.39 9.59 6.02
N LEU A 124 -0.22 10.23 5.99
CA LEU A 124 0.27 11.10 7.06
C LEU A 124 0.47 12.51 6.50
N SER A 125 -0.20 13.49 7.07
CA SER A 125 0.07 14.90 6.76
C SER A 125 1.31 15.39 7.50
N ILE A 126 1.90 16.50 7.04
CA ILE A 126 2.97 17.17 7.78
C ILE A 126 2.52 17.48 9.21
N THR A 127 1.28 17.89 9.42
CA THR A 127 0.70 18.16 10.73
C THR A 127 0.64 16.91 11.62
N ASP A 128 0.31 15.73 11.05
CA ASP A 128 0.34 14.46 11.79
C ASP A 128 1.76 14.11 12.22
N ILE A 129 2.74 14.32 11.33
CA ILE A 129 4.15 14.05 11.57
C ILE A 129 4.69 14.93 12.70
N GLU A 130 4.39 16.22 12.65
CA GLU A 130 4.85 17.19 13.66
C GLU A 130 4.18 16.99 15.01
N LYS A 131 2.83 16.86 15.04
CA LYS A 131 2.09 16.66 16.30
C LYS A 131 2.52 15.40 17.05
N GLN A 132 2.86 14.33 16.32
CA GLN A 132 3.27 13.05 16.91
C GLN A 132 4.80 12.90 17.01
N ASN A 133 5.57 13.92 16.60
CA ASN A 133 7.04 13.91 16.55
C ASN A 133 7.57 12.63 15.86
N LEU A 134 6.99 12.27 14.71
CA LEU A 134 7.38 11.07 13.98
C LEU A 134 8.75 11.27 13.29
N PRO A 135 9.62 10.24 13.28
CA PRO A 135 10.92 10.29 12.60
C PRO A 135 10.76 10.13 11.08
N LEU A 136 9.99 11.02 10.46
CA LEU A 136 9.63 11.04 9.04
C LEU A 136 10.00 12.40 8.42
N PRO A 137 10.12 12.49 7.09
CA PRO A 137 10.33 13.77 6.41
C PRO A 137 9.19 14.75 6.70
N HIS A 138 9.53 16.03 6.95
CA HIS A 138 8.57 17.11 7.24
C HIS A 138 7.85 17.57 5.97
N ARG A 139 6.99 16.71 5.43
CA ARG A 139 6.12 16.95 4.28
C ARG A 139 4.95 15.98 4.29
N ASP A 140 3.93 16.26 3.48
CA ASP A 140 2.80 15.36 3.33
C ASP A 140 3.22 14.02 2.69
N LEU A 141 2.79 12.93 3.30
CA LEU A 141 2.88 11.55 2.84
C LEU A 141 1.46 11.01 2.63
N LEU A 142 0.66 11.73 1.85
CA LEU A 142 -0.74 11.45 1.58
C LEU A 142 -0.89 10.72 0.24
N PRO A 143 -1.78 9.70 0.14
CA PRO A 143 -2.07 9.06 -1.13
C PRO A 143 -2.82 10.04 -2.05
N LEU A 144 -2.30 10.29 -3.25
CA LEU A 144 -2.82 11.28 -4.20
C LEU A 144 -3.64 10.63 -5.32
N SER A 145 -3.07 9.62 -6.01
CA SER A 145 -3.78 8.96 -7.11
C SER A 145 -4.87 8.00 -6.58
N LEU A 146 -5.75 7.54 -7.47
CA LEU A 146 -6.74 6.53 -7.12
C LEU A 146 -6.07 5.22 -6.70
N GLU A 147 -5.02 4.82 -7.41
CA GLU A 147 -4.28 3.61 -7.15
C GLU A 147 -3.58 3.65 -5.78
N GLU A 148 -2.94 4.78 -5.44
CA GLU A 148 -2.34 4.99 -4.11
C GLU A 148 -3.41 4.88 -3.00
N LYS A 149 -4.57 5.50 -3.19
CA LYS A 149 -5.70 5.45 -2.24
C LYS A 149 -6.27 4.05 -2.11
N ILE A 150 -6.41 3.31 -3.21
CA ILE A 150 -6.91 1.93 -3.20
C ILE A 150 -6.00 1.03 -2.35
N VAL A 151 -4.68 1.08 -2.56
CA VAL A 151 -3.72 0.27 -1.80
C VAL A 151 -3.70 0.69 -0.33
N CYS A 152 -3.63 2.00 -0.07
CA CYS A 152 -3.70 2.56 1.29
C CYS A 152 -4.96 2.10 2.04
N TYR A 153 -6.11 2.10 1.40
CA TYR A 153 -7.38 1.65 1.97
C TYR A 153 -7.40 0.14 2.20
N ALA A 154 -7.03 -0.64 1.18
CA ALA A 154 -7.07 -2.11 1.23
C ALA A 154 -6.19 -2.68 2.35
N ASP A 155 -5.00 -2.08 2.61
CA ASP A 155 -4.11 -2.50 3.68
C ASP A 155 -4.77 -2.45 5.07
N LYS A 156 -5.72 -1.54 5.32
CA LYS A 156 -6.34 -1.39 6.66
C LYS A 156 -7.19 -2.59 7.08
N PHE A 157 -7.56 -3.44 6.14
CA PHE A 157 -8.41 -4.62 6.41
C PHE A 157 -7.63 -5.87 6.82
N PHE A 158 -6.30 -5.84 6.77
CA PHE A 158 -5.46 -6.99 7.13
C PHE A 158 -4.45 -6.64 8.23
N SER A 159 -3.97 -7.66 8.95
CA SER A 159 -2.99 -7.49 10.03
C SER A 159 -1.78 -8.35 9.79
N LYS A 160 -0.59 -7.77 9.97
CA LYS A 160 0.67 -8.53 9.96
C LYS A 160 0.87 -9.36 11.21
N SER A 161 0.50 -8.81 12.39
CA SER A 161 0.69 -9.49 13.68
C SER A 161 -0.38 -10.56 13.99
N HIS A 162 -1.52 -10.49 13.33
CA HIS A 162 -2.62 -11.47 13.47
C HIS A 162 -3.17 -11.72 12.06
N PRO A 163 -2.49 -12.54 11.27
CA PRO A 163 -2.84 -12.76 9.88
C PRO A 163 -4.03 -13.72 9.76
N ASP A 164 -5.23 -13.20 10.04
CA ASP A 164 -6.47 -13.90 9.71
C ASP A 164 -6.62 -14.03 8.20
N ASP A 165 -7.29 -15.07 7.75
CA ASP A 165 -7.51 -15.28 6.30
C ASP A 165 -8.63 -14.38 5.75
N GLN A 166 -9.40 -13.74 6.63
CA GLN A 166 -10.51 -12.85 6.27
C GLN A 166 -10.16 -11.38 6.50
N ALA A 167 -10.66 -10.53 5.62
CA ALA A 167 -10.59 -9.09 5.81
C ALA A 167 -11.42 -8.67 7.04
N ARG A 168 -10.92 -7.70 7.79
CA ARG A 168 -11.70 -7.04 8.85
C ARG A 168 -12.91 -6.34 8.25
N THR A 169 -13.95 -6.15 9.05
CA THR A 169 -15.06 -5.26 8.67
C THR A 169 -14.61 -3.81 8.65
N LEU A 170 -15.33 -2.96 7.91
CA LEU A 170 -15.08 -1.52 7.84
C LEU A 170 -15.03 -0.88 9.23
N SER A 171 -15.97 -1.25 10.14
CA SER A 171 -16.02 -0.72 11.50
C SER A 171 -14.78 -1.09 12.32
N VAL A 172 -14.27 -2.31 12.18
CA VAL A 172 -13.05 -2.77 12.85
C VAL A 172 -11.82 -2.05 12.28
N ALA A 173 -11.70 -1.92 10.95
CA ALA A 173 -10.61 -1.20 10.31
C ALA A 173 -10.59 0.26 10.78
N ARG A 174 -11.74 0.94 10.77
CA ARG A 174 -11.91 2.30 11.26
C ARG A 174 -11.53 2.46 12.73
N SER A 175 -11.98 1.55 13.60
CA SER A 175 -11.70 1.63 15.05
C SER A 175 -10.20 1.57 15.37
N LYS A 176 -9.41 0.82 14.55
CA LYS A 176 -7.95 0.75 14.71
C LYS A 176 -7.24 2.07 14.38
N LEU A 177 -7.89 2.95 13.65
CA LEU A 177 -7.34 4.26 13.27
C LEU A 177 -7.69 5.38 14.26
N LEU A 178 -8.66 5.19 15.18
CA LEU A 178 -9.09 6.22 16.13
C LEU A 178 -7.94 6.81 16.96
N LYS A 179 -6.97 5.99 17.31
CA LYS A 179 -5.79 6.42 18.09
C LYS A 179 -4.86 7.41 17.36
N PHE A 180 -5.03 7.59 16.05
CA PHE A 180 -4.21 8.50 15.23
C PHE A 180 -4.87 9.86 14.99
N GLY A 181 -6.06 10.09 15.57
CA GLY A 181 -6.76 11.38 15.55
C GLY A 181 -7.81 11.52 14.44
N ASP A 182 -8.62 12.59 14.57
CA ASP A 182 -9.82 12.82 13.76
C ASP A 182 -9.51 13.04 12.27
N ASP A 183 -8.39 13.71 11.96
CA ASP A 183 -7.96 13.95 10.57
C ASP A 183 -7.67 12.62 9.82
N THR A 184 -7.05 11.65 10.52
CA THR A 184 -6.82 10.30 9.97
C THR A 184 -8.14 9.58 9.72
N ILE A 185 -9.10 9.70 10.64
CA ILE A 185 -10.43 9.11 10.49
C ILE A 185 -11.17 9.75 9.32
N ALA A 186 -11.16 11.07 9.20
CA ALA A 186 -11.81 11.77 8.09
C ALA A 186 -11.25 11.30 6.73
N ARG A 187 -9.93 11.17 6.60
CA ARG A 187 -9.30 10.64 5.37
C ARG A 187 -9.72 9.19 5.08
N PHE A 188 -9.78 8.34 6.12
CA PHE A 188 -10.24 6.97 5.95
C PHE A 188 -11.71 6.90 5.53
N ASP A 189 -12.60 7.69 6.15
CA ASP A 189 -14.03 7.75 5.85
C ASP A 189 -14.28 8.26 4.41
N MET A 190 -13.46 9.20 3.91
CA MET A 190 -13.50 9.63 2.50
C MET A 190 -13.13 8.46 1.55
N MET A 191 -12.11 7.67 1.87
CA MET A 191 -11.77 6.48 1.09
C MET A 191 -12.87 5.41 1.18
N ALA A 192 -13.48 5.20 2.35
CA ALA A 192 -14.60 4.29 2.53
C ALA A 192 -15.84 4.69 1.70
N THR A 193 -16.13 6.00 1.62
CA THR A 193 -17.19 6.52 0.76
C THR A 193 -16.90 6.25 -0.73
N LEU A 194 -15.65 6.37 -1.14
CA LEU A 194 -15.24 6.17 -2.53
C LEU A 194 -15.24 4.69 -2.93
N PHE A 195 -14.73 3.82 -2.06
CA PHE A 195 -14.47 2.41 -2.37
C PHE A 195 -15.53 1.44 -1.83
N GLY A 196 -16.26 1.81 -0.77
CA GLY A 196 -17.28 0.98 -0.13
C GLY A 196 -16.67 -0.12 0.75
N GLU A 197 -17.51 -1.08 1.16
CA GLU A 197 -17.09 -2.26 1.93
C GLU A 197 -16.12 -3.16 1.15
N PRO A 198 -15.20 -3.87 1.86
CA PRO A 198 -14.20 -4.76 1.25
C PRO A 198 -14.80 -6.00 0.58
#